data_13be9f527814e4b23a48d883062ddd51
#
_entry.id   13be9f527814e4b23a48d883062ddd51
#
_cell.length_a   1.000
_cell.length_b   1.000
_cell.length_c   1.000
_cell.angle_alpha   90.00
_cell.angle_beta   90.00
_cell.angle_gamma   90.00
#
_symmetry.space_group_name_H-M   'P 1'
#
loop_
_entity.id
_entity.type
_entity.pdbx_description
1 polymer ?
#
loop_
_entity_poly.entity_id
_entity_poly.type
_entity_poly.pdbx_seq_one_letter_code
_entity_poly.pdbx_strand_id
1 'polypeptide(L)'
;GTFELSGIWYIFGSDVKITGAGMWYTNLKFTNPNPFGGGISGGNGSHGPDGYCSNVEICNLYLNSNLRSRHNQQAVYKCFMDVFKDGSVIHHVWEDHFECGFWIGDYNGAVDYSNGLKIVDCRIRNNFADGVNFCQGTSNATVYNCSVRNNGDDGLAMWNDHTMGAVDEKNNTFAYNTIELIWRAGGIALYGGDGHKIYNNYLADMFMASGIHLNDVFSGPK
;
A
#
# COMPACT_ATOMS: atom_id res chain seq x y z
N GLY A 1 21.69 10.18 -1.90
CA GLY A 1 22.49 9.02 -1.52
C GLY A 1 21.64 7.77 -1.34
N THR A 2 22.30 6.62 -1.27
CA THR A 2 21.66 5.33 -0.99
C THR A 2 21.93 4.91 0.44
N PHE A 3 20.88 4.49 1.13
CA PHE A 3 20.92 3.97 2.50
C PHE A 3 20.38 2.55 2.48
N GLU A 4 21.18 1.60 2.92
CA GLU A 4 20.79 0.18 2.95
C GLU A 4 20.12 -0.16 4.29
N LEU A 5 18.98 -0.83 4.20
CA LEU A 5 18.17 -1.28 5.33
C LEU A 5 18.06 -2.80 5.28
N SER A 6 18.45 -3.48 6.36
CA SER A 6 18.45 -4.94 6.46
C SER A 6 17.26 -5.51 7.24
N GLY A 7 16.31 -4.70 7.64
CA GLY A 7 15.14 -5.09 8.40
C GLY A 7 13.93 -4.22 8.12
N ILE A 8 12.81 -4.52 8.77
CA ILE A 8 11.62 -3.68 8.75
C ILE A 8 11.91 -2.39 9.52
N TRP A 9 11.51 -1.28 8.95
CA TRP A 9 11.52 -0.02 9.64
C TRP A 9 10.15 0.25 10.26
N TYR A 10 10.04 0.03 11.55
CA TYR A 10 8.83 0.31 12.32
C TYR A 10 8.77 1.78 12.70
N ILE A 11 7.65 2.41 12.43
CA ILE A 11 7.37 3.79 12.87
C ILE A 11 6.48 3.72 14.09
N PHE A 12 7.06 4.02 15.24
CA PHE A 12 6.34 4.09 16.50
C PHE A 12 6.14 5.56 16.89
N GLY A 13 4.93 5.90 17.25
CA GLY A 13 4.58 7.22 17.72
C GLY A 13 3.92 8.10 16.66
N SER A 14 3.59 9.31 17.08
CA SER A 14 2.82 10.28 16.30
C SER A 14 3.65 11.52 16.00
N ASP A 15 3.16 12.32 15.06
CA ASP A 15 3.77 13.61 14.69
C ASP A 15 5.20 13.46 14.12
N VAL A 16 5.44 12.37 13.37
CA VAL A 16 6.75 12.06 12.79
C VAL A 16 6.79 12.49 11.33
N LYS A 17 7.85 13.19 10.95
CA LYS A 17 8.15 13.49 9.55
C LYS A 17 9.42 12.78 9.09
N ILE A 18 9.30 11.98 8.05
CA ILE A 18 10.40 11.30 7.36
C ILE A 18 10.51 11.88 5.95
N THR A 19 11.59 12.57 5.66
CA THR A 19 11.77 13.20 4.36
C THR A 19 13.16 12.99 3.80
N GLY A 20 13.23 12.77 2.49
CA GLY A 20 14.48 12.76 1.75
C GLY A 20 14.71 14.07 1.00
N ALA A 21 15.77 14.11 0.19
CA ALA A 21 16.10 15.22 -0.70
C ALA A 21 15.31 15.17 -2.03
N GLY A 22 14.43 14.22 -2.19
CA GLY A 22 13.63 13.97 -3.39
C GLY A 22 13.71 12.51 -3.83
N MET A 23 12.67 12.03 -4.52
CA MET A 23 12.58 10.64 -5.01
C MET A 23 13.68 10.24 -6.01
N TRP A 24 14.47 11.21 -6.48
CA TRP A 24 15.60 10.97 -7.37
C TRP A 24 16.95 11.00 -6.65
N TYR A 25 16.99 11.43 -5.39
CA TYR A 25 18.23 11.73 -4.68
C TYR A 25 18.42 10.91 -3.40
N THR A 26 17.34 10.51 -2.74
CA THR A 26 17.41 9.71 -1.51
C THR A 26 16.79 8.33 -1.77
N ASN A 27 17.65 7.33 -1.78
CA ASN A 27 17.27 5.93 -1.99
C ASN A 27 17.37 5.14 -0.69
N LEU A 28 16.26 4.60 -0.24
CA LEU A 28 16.20 3.59 0.83
C LEU A 28 16.11 2.21 0.17
N LYS A 29 17.19 1.46 0.27
CA LYS A 29 17.31 0.14 -0.36
C LYS A 29 17.20 -0.96 0.67
N PHE A 30 16.14 -1.73 0.59
CA PHE A 30 15.95 -2.90 1.44
C PHE A 30 16.73 -4.09 0.88
N THR A 31 17.64 -4.64 1.68
CA THR A 31 18.62 -5.64 1.24
C THR A 31 18.43 -7.03 1.83
N ASN A 32 17.54 -7.19 2.80
CA ASN A 32 17.28 -8.48 3.41
C ASN A 32 16.66 -9.46 2.38
N PRO A 33 17.26 -10.62 2.11
CA PRO A 33 16.72 -11.59 1.17
C PRO A 33 15.56 -12.42 1.73
N ASN A 34 15.32 -12.37 3.03
CA ASN A 34 14.30 -13.20 3.67
C ASN A 34 12.88 -12.66 3.42
N PRO A 35 11.87 -13.53 3.31
CA PRO A 35 10.48 -13.12 3.34
C PRO A 35 10.20 -12.27 4.60
N PHE A 36 9.37 -11.24 4.45
CA PHE A 36 9.01 -10.32 5.53
C PHE A 36 10.19 -9.58 6.20
N GLY A 37 11.34 -9.51 5.50
CA GLY A 37 12.56 -8.93 6.05
C GLY A 37 12.77 -7.44 5.78
N GLY A 38 11.79 -6.73 5.25
CA GLY A 38 11.94 -5.31 4.88
C GLY A 38 10.62 -4.56 4.78
N GLY A 39 10.71 -3.29 4.38
CA GLY A 39 9.59 -2.38 4.26
C GLY A 39 9.42 -1.44 5.45
N ILE A 40 8.42 -0.58 5.38
CA ILE A 40 8.07 0.40 6.43
C ILE A 40 6.72 0.00 7.01
N SER A 41 6.67 -0.24 8.31
CA SER A 41 5.45 -0.58 9.03
C SER A 41 4.95 0.61 9.86
N GLY A 42 3.68 0.93 9.72
CA GLY A 42 2.98 1.92 10.57
C GLY A 42 2.53 1.35 11.92
N GLY A 43 2.80 0.06 12.15
CA GLY A 43 2.42 -0.67 13.37
C GLY A 43 1.21 -1.57 13.18
N ASN A 44 1.13 -2.62 13.99
CA ASN A 44 0.10 -3.66 13.92
C ASN A 44 -0.41 -4.11 15.31
N GLY A 45 -0.28 -3.26 16.33
CA GLY A 45 -0.75 -3.54 17.69
C GLY A 45 0.10 -4.54 18.49
N SER A 46 1.03 -5.25 17.85
CA SER A 46 1.88 -6.22 18.54
C SER A 46 3.09 -5.59 19.25
N HIS A 47 3.29 -4.29 19.14
CA HIS A 47 4.47 -3.58 19.62
C HIS A 47 4.18 -2.61 20.78
N GLY A 48 3.33 -3.01 21.71
CA GLY A 48 3.02 -2.25 22.91
C GLY A 48 1.77 -1.35 22.79
N PRO A 49 1.42 -0.62 23.84
CA PRO A 49 0.19 0.17 23.89
C PRO A 49 0.09 1.30 22.86
N ASP A 50 1.23 1.74 22.33
CA ASP A 50 1.32 2.76 21.29
C ASP A 50 1.76 2.15 19.94
N GLY A 51 1.36 0.91 19.68
CA GLY A 51 1.83 0.08 18.58
C GLY A 51 1.49 0.56 17.16
N TYR A 52 0.88 1.74 17.02
CA TYR A 52 0.51 2.35 15.74
C TYR A 52 1.02 3.77 15.62
N CYS A 53 1.37 4.17 14.41
CA CYS A 53 1.67 5.56 14.14
C CYS A 53 0.40 6.37 13.79
N SER A 54 0.43 7.67 14.05
CA SER A 54 -0.57 8.63 13.57
C SER A 54 0.07 9.96 13.23
N ASN A 55 -0.57 10.73 12.35
CA ASN A 55 -0.07 12.03 11.90
C ASN A 55 1.39 11.96 11.41
N VAL A 56 1.68 10.96 10.56
CA VAL A 56 3.01 10.73 10.01
C VAL A 56 3.07 11.26 8.59
N GLU A 57 4.11 12.02 8.27
CA GLU A 57 4.41 12.44 6.92
C GLU A 57 5.66 11.73 6.40
N ILE A 58 5.53 10.98 5.29
CA ILE A 58 6.65 10.31 4.62
C ILE A 58 6.73 10.84 3.20
N CYS A 59 7.86 11.43 2.82
CA CYS A 59 7.95 12.05 1.50
C CYS A 59 9.36 12.17 0.92
N ASN A 60 9.40 12.42 -0.39
CA ASN A 60 10.63 12.75 -1.11
C ASN A 60 11.69 11.63 -1.07
N LEU A 61 11.25 10.39 -1.22
CA LEU A 61 12.07 9.20 -1.11
C LEU A 61 11.90 8.31 -2.33
N TYR A 62 12.96 7.62 -2.71
CA TYR A 62 12.89 6.40 -3.50
C TYR A 62 13.10 5.20 -2.58
N LEU A 63 12.21 4.21 -2.66
CA LEU A 63 12.31 2.96 -1.91
C LEU A 63 12.38 1.80 -2.90
N ASN A 64 13.31 0.89 -2.71
CA ASN A 64 13.34 -0.33 -3.51
C ASN A 64 13.76 -1.53 -2.68
N SER A 65 13.34 -2.71 -3.14
CA SER A 65 13.67 -3.94 -2.47
C SER A 65 14.68 -4.78 -3.25
N ASN A 66 15.12 -5.86 -2.61
CA ASN A 66 16.01 -6.84 -3.20
C ASN A 66 15.26 -7.95 -3.96
N LEU A 67 14.01 -7.75 -4.30
CA LEU A 67 13.19 -8.71 -5.02
C LEU A 67 13.71 -8.88 -6.45
N ARG A 68 14.56 -9.91 -6.64
CA ARG A 68 15.19 -10.22 -7.92
C ARG A 68 14.45 -11.28 -8.72
N SER A 69 13.72 -12.16 -8.03
CA SER A 69 13.02 -13.26 -8.67
C SER A 69 11.64 -13.42 -8.07
N ARG A 70 10.64 -13.32 -8.92
CA ARG A 70 9.23 -13.53 -8.56
C ARG A 70 8.89 -15.00 -8.29
N HIS A 71 9.77 -15.93 -8.68
CA HIS A 71 9.56 -17.36 -8.48
C HIS A 71 10.09 -17.88 -7.15
N ASN A 72 11.10 -17.26 -6.59
CA ASN A 72 11.79 -17.77 -5.42
C ASN A 72 11.27 -17.22 -4.09
N GLN A 73 10.27 -16.35 -4.12
CA GLN A 73 9.71 -15.69 -2.94
C GLN A 73 10.77 -15.09 -2.00
N GLN A 74 11.90 -14.69 -2.56
CA GLN A 74 12.94 -13.98 -1.83
C GLN A 74 12.56 -12.51 -1.73
N ALA A 75 12.82 -11.91 -0.58
CA ALA A 75 12.49 -10.53 -0.29
C ALA A 75 11.01 -10.19 -0.57
N VAL A 76 10.11 -11.13 -0.28
CA VAL A 76 8.67 -10.98 -0.43
C VAL A 76 8.15 -10.18 0.76
N TYR A 77 8.17 -8.87 0.64
CA TYR A 77 7.64 -7.96 1.66
C TYR A 77 7.07 -6.70 1.02
N LYS A 78 6.18 -6.05 1.76
CA LYS A 78 5.49 -4.84 1.34
C LYS A 78 6.41 -3.63 1.50
N CYS A 79 6.26 -2.61 0.64
CA CYS A 79 6.98 -1.36 0.85
C CYS A 79 6.42 -0.62 2.06
N PHE A 80 5.12 -0.38 2.09
CA PHE A 80 4.40 0.15 3.24
C PHE A 80 3.38 -0.88 3.70
N MET A 81 3.32 -1.12 4.99
CA MET A 81 2.44 -2.14 5.56
C MET A 81 1.83 -1.73 6.89
N ASP A 82 0.81 -2.49 7.29
CA ASP A 82 0.09 -2.35 8.54
C ASP A 82 -0.77 -1.08 8.61
N VAL A 83 -0.82 -0.40 9.73
CA VAL A 83 -1.79 0.65 10.00
C VAL A 83 -1.12 2.03 10.10
N PHE A 84 -1.58 2.94 9.28
CA PHE A 84 -1.23 4.38 9.37
C PHE A 84 -2.48 5.14 9.78
N LYS A 85 -2.52 5.62 11.02
CA LYS A 85 -3.70 6.28 11.59
C LYS A 85 -3.84 7.74 11.16
N ASP A 86 -4.86 8.36 11.67
CA ASP A 86 -5.37 9.69 11.36
C ASP A 86 -4.30 10.74 11.08
N GLY A 87 -4.50 11.49 10.01
CA GLY A 87 -3.61 12.55 9.60
C GLY A 87 -2.35 12.11 8.84
N SER A 88 -2.13 10.80 8.68
CA SER A 88 -0.95 10.29 8.00
C SER A 88 -1.00 10.54 6.49
N VAL A 89 0.13 10.96 5.93
CA VAL A 89 0.28 11.26 4.50
C VAL A 89 1.59 10.69 3.97
N ILE A 90 1.51 9.95 2.87
CA ILE A 90 2.68 9.45 2.12
C ILE A 90 2.62 10.10 0.75
N HIS A 91 3.64 10.91 0.40
CA HIS A 91 3.60 11.65 -0.84
C HIS A 91 4.96 11.87 -1.50
N HIS A 92 4.96 12.06 -2.82
CA HIS A 92 6.21 12.24 -3.59
C HIS A 92 7.23 11.13 -3.30
N VAL A 93 6.72 9.90 -3.21
CA VAL A 93 7.53 8.70 -3.02
C VAL A 93 7.52 7.90 -4.33
N TRP A 94 8.68 7.37 -4.69
CA TRP A 94 8.80 6.33 -5.68
C TRP A 94 9.12 5.02 -4.98
N GLU A 95 8.23 4.04 -5.06
CA GLU A 95 8.50 2.69 -4.59
C GLU A 95 8.61 1.71 -5.77
N ASP A 96 9.44 0.69 -5.64
CA ASP A 96 9.83 -0.16 -6.74
C ASP A 96 10.31 -1.54 -6.29
N HIS A 97 9.85 -2.61 -6.98
CA HIS A 97 10.28 -3.99 -6.78
C HIS A 97 9.98 -4.59 -5.40
N PHE A 98 8.84 -4.29 -4.80
CA PHE A 98 8.32 -4.99 -3.63
C PHE A 98 7.35 -6.11 -4.03
N GLU A 99 6.89 -6.91 -3.07
CA GLU A 99 5.76 -7.79 -3.30
C GLU A 99 4.50 -6.96 -3.55
N CYS A 100 4.20 -6.02 -2.66
CA CYS A 100 3.14 -5.04 -2.80
C CYS A 100 3.68 -3.66 -2.43
N GLY A 101 3.26 -2.62 -3.13
CA GLY A 101 3.67 -1.26 -2.82
C GLY A 101 3.10 -0.80 -1.47
N PHE A 102 1.80 -0.84 -1.35
CA PHE A 102 1.10 -0.46 -0.12
C PHE A 102 0.10 -1.56 0.27
N TRP A 103 0.34 -2.19 1.38
CA TRP A 103 -0.58 -3.17 1.99
C TRP A 103 -1.06 -2.61 3.31
N ILE A 104 -2.19 -1.90 3.29
CA ILE A 104 -2.65 -1.09 4.41
C ILE A 104 -3.83 -1.78 5.09
N GLY A 105 -3.59 -2.35 6.26
CA GLY A 105 -4.57 -3.04 7.08
C GLY A 105 -3.93 -3.94 8.11
N ASP A 106 -4.64 -4.21 9.19
CA ASP A 106 -4.17 -5.06 10.28
C ASP A 106 -4.78 -6.46 10.19
N TYR A 107 -3.93 -7.48 10.17
CA TYR A 107 -4.33 -8.89 10.20
C TYR A 107 -4.56 -9.46 11.60
N ASN A 108 -4.22 -8.72 12.65
CA ASN A 108 -4.26 -9.22 14.03
C ASN A 108 -5.61 -9.00 14.73
N GLY A 109 -6.72 -9.11 14.00
CA GLY A 109 -8.05 -9.03 14.58
C GLY A 109 -8.74 -7.69 14.40
N ALA A 110 -8.17 -6.83 13.58
CA ALA A 110 -8.79 -5.64 12.96
C ALA A 110 -9.58 -4.71 13.91
N VAL A 111 -9.18 -4.63 15.16
CA VAL A 111 -9.71 -3.62 16.09
C VAL A 111 -9.17 -2.23 15.78
N ASP A 112 -8.01 -2.16 15.12
CA ASP A 112 -7.38 -0.93 14.70
C ASP A 112 -7.16 -0.93 13.18
N TYR A 113 -7.52 0.13 12.53
CA TYR A 113 -7.43 0.29 11.08
C TYR A 113 -6.95 1.68 10.70
N SER A 114 -6.44 1.80 9.50
CA SER A 114 -6.07 3.09 8.92
C SER A 114 -7.33 3.91 8.64
N ASN A 115 -7.37 5.14 9.12
CA ASN A 115 -8.47 6.05 8.88
C ASN A 115 -7.93 7.39 8.40
N GLY A 116 -8.32 7.79 7.18
CA GLY A 116 -7.90 9.06 6.60
C GLY A 116 -6.47 9.12 6.05
N LEU A 117 -5.81 7.98 5.84
CA LEU A 117 -4.50 7.93 5.17
C LEU A 117 -4.59 8.53 3.76
N LYS A 118 -3.60 9.34 3.39
CA LYS A 118 -3.45 9.89 2.05
C LYS A 118 -2.17 9.40 1.38
N ILE A 119 -2.30 8.84 0.18
CA ILE A 119 -1.19 8.47 -0.70
C ILE A 119 -1.30 9.38 -1.93
N VAL A 120 -0.34 10.30 -2.09
CA VAL A 120 -0.48 11.41 -3.04
C VAL A 120 0.81 11.59 -3.86
N ASP A 121 0.67 11.83 -5.16
CA ASP A 121 1.81 12.16 -6.05
C ASP A 121 2.94 11.11 -6.01
N CYS A 122 2.58 9.83 -5.86
CA CYS A 122 3.53 8.72 -5.75
C CYS A 122 3.74 8.01 -7.10
N ARG A 123 4.87 7.35 -7.25
CA ARG A 123 5.18 6.40 -8.32
C ARG A 123 5.23 5.00 -7.71
N ILE A 124 4.32 4.14 -8.13
CA ILE A 124 4.07 2.82 -7.53
C ILE A 124 4.30 1.77 -8.62
N ARG A 125 5.42 1.05 -8.57
CA ARG A 125 5.86 0.35 -9.77
C ARG A 125 6.51 -1.01 -9.52
N ASN A 126 6.33 -1.88 -10.53
CA ASN A 126 7.08 -3.12 -10.68
C ASN A 126 6.92 -4.09 -9.49
N ASN A 127 5.81 -4.02 -8.77
CA ASN A 127 5.54 -4.92 -7.66
C ASN A 127 5.08 -6.29 -8.17
N PHE A 128 5.31 -7.32 -7.38
CA PHE A 128 4.88 -8.68 -7.72
C PHE A 128 3.36 -8.87 -7.57
N ALA A 129 2.77 -8.22 -6.58
CA ALA A 129 1.34 -8.18 -6.34
C ALA A 129 0.79 -6.75 -6.55
N ASP A 130 -0.07 -6.27 -5.67
CA ASP A 130 -0.77 -5.00 -5.84
C ASP A 130 0.15 -3.77 -5.82
N GLY A 131 -0.29 -2.73 -6.49
CA GLY A 131 0.29 -1.41 -6.29
C GLY A 131 -0.12 -0.85 -4.94
N VAL A 132 -1.41 -0.69 -4.71
CA VAL A 132 -2.00 -0.32 -3.41
C VAL A 132 -3.13 -1.28 -3.09
N ASN A 133 -3.15 -1.78 -1.87
CA ASN A 133 -4.24 -2.56 -1.34
C ASN A 133 -4.70 -1.97 0.00
N PHE A 134 -5.89 -1.40 0.03
CA PHE A 134 -6.57 -1.05 1.26
C PHE A 134 -7.36 -2.27 1.72
N CYS A 135 -7.12 -2.72 2.92
CA CYS A 135 -7.72 -3.92 3.45
C CYS A 135 -8.08 -3.79 4.92
N GLN A 136 -8.91 -4.72 5.38
CA GLN A 136 -9.20 -4.95 6.79
C GLN A 136 -9.65 -3.70 7.55
N GLY A 137 -10.67 -3.02 7.04
CA GLY A 137 -11.29 -1.88 7.71
C GLY A 137 -10.69 -0.52 7.37
N THR A 138 -9.64 -0.44 6.54
CA THR A 138 -9.08 0.84 6.10
C THR A 138 -10.17 1.74 5.52
N SER A 139 -10.35 2.92 6.09
CA SER A 139 -11.48 3.80 5.78
C SER A 139 -11.06 5.25 5.59
N ASN A 140 -11.88 6.01 4.85
CA ASN A 140 -11.65 7.43 4.53
C ASN A 140 -10.27 7.69 3.91
N ALA A 141 -9.63 6.65 3.39
CA ALA A 141 -8.30 6.74 2.80
C ALA A 141 -8.38 7.17 1.32
N THR A 142 -7.31 7.76 0.83
CA THR A 142 -7.28 8.30 -0.53
C THR A 142 -5.98 7.96 -1.24
N VAL A 143 -6.08 7.50 -2.49
CA VAL A 143 -4.97 7.45 -3.46
C VAL A 143 -5.26 8.50 -4.52
N TYR A 144 -4.39 9.49 -4.64
CA TYR A 144 -4.62 10.65 -5.49
C TYR A 144 -3.40 11.01 -6.32
N ASN A 145 -3.61 11.23 -7.61
CA ASN A 145 -2.58 11.69 -8.55
C ASN A 145 -1.30 10.82 -8.57
N CYS A 146 -1.48 9.50 -8.42
CA CYS A 146 -0.38 8.54 -8.44
C CYS A 146 -0.19 7.92 -9.82
N SER A 147 1.06 7.55 -10.14
CA SER A 147 1.41 6.77 -11.33
C SER A 147 1.68 5.32 -10.91
N VAL A 148 0.71 4.46 -11.19
CA VAL A 148 0.71 3.03 -10.82
C VAL A 148 0.99 2.21 -12.08
N ARG A 149 2.10 1.48 -12.11
CA ARG A 149 2.51 0.85 -13.36
C ARG A 149 3.24 -0.47 -13.17
N ASN A 150 2.91 -1.44 -14.04
CA ASN A 150 3.60 -2.72 -14.14
C ASN A 150 3.59 -3.53 -12.83
N ASN A 151 2.45 -3.50 -12.11
CA ASN A 151 2.23 -4.32 -10.94
C ASN A 151 1.60 -5.66 -11.33
N GLY A 152 1.81 -6.67 -10.51
CA GLY A 152 1.47 -8.05 -10.86
C GLY A 152 0.06 -8.46 -10.51
N ASP A 153 -0.52 -7.88 -9.49
CA ASP A 153 -1.92 -8.07 -9.14
C ASP A 153 -2.69 -6.79 -9.43
N ASP A 154 -3.68 -6.39 -8.64
CA ASP A 154 -4.44 -5.19 -8.93
C ASP A 154 -3.59 -3.92 -8.84
N GLY A 155 -3.85 -2.96 -9.71
CA GLY A 155 -3.19 -1.66 -9.62
C GLY A 155 -3.53 -0.95 -8.31
N LEU A 156 -4.83 -0.81 -8.04
CA LEU A 156 -5.40 -0.29 -6.79
C LEU A 156 -6.53 -1.21 -6.35
N ALA A 157 -6.49 -1.69 -5.12
CA ALA A 157 -7.50 -2.60 -4.58
C ALA A 157 -8.07 -2.13 -3.22
N MET A 158 -9.27 -2.57 -2.94
CA MET A 158 -9.94 -2.48 -1.65
C MET A 158 -10.59 -3.83 -1.38
N TRP A 159 -10.31 -4.45 -0.25
CA TRP A 159 -10.96 -5.70 0.11
C TRP A 159 -11.13 -5.86 1.60
N ASN A 160 -12.20 -6.48 2.00
CA ASN A 160 -12.58 -6.70 3.38
C ASN A 160 -13.01 -8.13 3.60
N ASP A 161 -12.53 -8.77 4.66
CA ASP A 161 -12.90 -10.14 5.00
C ASP A 161 -13.26 -10.26 6.49
N HIS A 162 -14.55 -10.36 6.78
CA HIS A 162 -15.07 -10.52 8.13
C HIS A 162 -14.62 -11.82 8.81
N THR A 163 -14.24 -12.84 8.05
CA THR A 163 -13.71 -14.08 8.64
C THR A 163 -12.36 -13.88 9.30
N MET A 164 -11.65 -12.80 8.93
CA MET A 164 -10.40 -12.38 9.55
C MET A 164 -10.60 -11.37 10.70
N GLY A 165 -11.85 -11.08 11.07
CA GLY A 165 -12.18 -10.15 12.14
C GLY A 165 -12.20 -8.67 11.71
N ALA A 166 -12.14 -8.40 10.40
CA ALA A 166 -12.14 -7.04 9.89
C ALA A 166 -13.44 -6.30 10.17
N VAL A 167 -13.35 -5.00 10.46
CA VAL A 167 -14.48 -4.07 10.41
C VAL A 167 -14.71 -3.61 8.98
N ASP A 168 -15.89 -3.05 8.70
CA ASP A 168 -16.24 -2.60 7.35
C ASP A 168 -15.35 -1.46 6.86
N GLU A 169 -14.81 -1.62 5.68
CA GLU A 169 -14.15 -0.53 4.95
C GLU A 169 -15.16 0.49 4.46
N LYS A 170 -14.85 1.76 4.60
CA LYS A 170 -15.79 2.84 4.22
C LYS A 170 -15.10 4.03 3.58
N ASN A 171 -15.80 4.61 2.58
CA ASN A 171 -15.51 5.94 2.04
C ASN A 171 -14.08 6.12 1.49
N ASN A 172 -13.43 5.08 1.03
CA ASN A 172 -12.12 5.20 0.38
C ASN A 172 -12.26 5.83 -1.01
N THR A 173 -11.22 6.52 -1.46
CA THR A 173 -11.24 7.24 -2.74
C THR A 173 -10.00 6.93 -3.57
N PHE A 174 -10.21 6.53 -4.83
CA PHE A 174 -9.17 6.46 -5.86
C PHE A 174 -9.48 7.49 -6.95
N ALA A 175 -8.67 8.52 -7.06
CA ALA A 175 -8.96 9.62 -7.97
C ALA A 175 -7.72 10.20 -8.66
N TYR A 176 -7.88 10.57 -9.93
CA TYR A 176 -6.85 11.20 -10.77
C TYR A 176 -5.56 10.38 -10.93
N ASN A 177 -5.63 9.06 -10.76
CA ASN A 177 -4.48 8.18 -10.92
C ASN A 177 -4.30 7.77 -12.38
N THR A 178 -3.06 7.52 -12.78
CA THR A 178 -2.70 6.88 -14.04
C THR A 178 -2.28 5.44 -13.74
N ILE A 179 -3.03 4.46 -14.25
CA ILE A 179 -2.85 3.03 -13.95
C ILE A 179 -2.61 2.29 -15.26
N GLU A 180 -1.44 1.68 -15.42
CA GLU A 180 -1.01 1.10 -16.68
C GLU A 180 -0.28 -0.23 -16.50
N LEU A 181 -0.39 -1.10 -17.50
CA LEU A 181 0.40 -2.33 -17.61
C LEU A 181 0.27 -3.26 -16.40
N ILE A 182 -0.93 -3.44 -15.90
CA ILE A 182 -1.20 -4.43 -14.85
C ILE A 182 -1.27 -5.79 -15.50
N TRP A 183 -0.40 -6.73 -15.07
CA TRP A 183 -0.14 -7.90 -15.90
C TRP A 183 -0.83 -9.20 -15.45
N ARG A 184 -1.41 -9.28 -14.25
CA ARG A 184 -2.09 -10.48 -13.74
C ARG A 184 -3.55 -10.26 -13.34
N ALA A 185 -3.91 -9.05 -12.88
CA ALA A 185 -5.26 -8.74 -12.42
C ALA A 185 -5.77 -7.40 -12.94
N GLY A 186 -6.66 -6.72 -12.23
CA GLY A 186 -7.35 -5.52 -12.70
C GLY A 186 -6.61 -4.21 -12.48
N GLY A 187 -7.06 -3.17 -13.16
CA GLY A 187 -6.54 -1.82 -12.90
C GLY A 187 -6.99 -1.29 -11.54
N ILE A 188 -8.29 -1.37 -11.27
CA ILE A 188 -8.90 -1.04 -9.98
C ILE A 188 -9.85 -2.18 -9.59
N ALA A 189 -9.74 -2.68 -8.37
CA ALA A 189 -10.58 -3.75 -7.86
C ALA A 189 -11.24 -3.39 -6.53
N LEU A 190 -12.55 -3.66 -6.44
CA LEU A 190 -13.33 -3.51 -5.22
C LEU A 190 -13.94 -4.86 -4.86
N TYR A 191 -13.60 -5.34 -3.68
CA TYR A 191 -14.05 -6.63 -3.15
C TYR A 191 -14.86 -6.44 -1.86
N GLY A 192 -15.74 -5.44 -1.82
CA GLY A 192 -16.60 -5.11 -0.70
C GLY A 192 -16.40 -3.69 -0.18
N GLY A 193 -17.01 -3.41 0.97
CA GLY A 193 -16.99 -2.08 1.59
C GLY A 193 -18.20 -1.22 1.19
N ASP A 194 -18.22 0.01 1.66
CA ASP A 194 -19.33 0.94 1.45
C ASP A 194 -18.86 2.37 1.19
N GLY A 195 -19.58 3.09 0.34
CA GLY A 195 -19.35 4.52 0.09
C GLY A 195 -18.08 4.86 -0.66
N HIS A 196 -17.40 3.90 -1.27
CA HIS A 196 -16.17 4.11 -2.04
C HIS A 196 -16.39 4.98 -3.26
N LYS A 197 -15.35 5.74 -3.65
CA LYS A 197 -15.38 6.65 -4.79
C LYS A 197 -14.22 6.39 -5.74
N ILE A 198 -14.56 6.17 -7.01
CA ILE A 198 -13.58 6.03 -8.11
C ILE A 198 -13.96 7.03 -9.18
N TYR A 199 -13.08 7.98 -9.46
CA TYR A 199 -13.34 8.97 -10.49
C TYR A 199 -12.07 9.59 -11.09
N ASN A 200 -12.16 10.01 -12.35
CA ASN A 200 -11.08 10.69 -13.06
C ASN A 200 -9.74 9.93 -13.10
N ASN A 201 -9.78 8.60 -13.08
CA ASN A 201 -8.59 7.77 -13.27
C ASN A 201 -8.44 7.46 -14.77
N TYR A 202 -7.19 7.40 -15.23
CA TYR A 202 -6.83 6.86 -16.53
C TYR A 202 -6.31 5.44 -16.37
N LEU A 203 -6.90 4.48 -17.11
CA LEU A 203 -6.55 3.08 -17.08
C LEU A 203 -6.21 2.60 -18.49
N ALA A 204 -5.07 1.95 -18.66
CA ALA A 204 -4.63 1.41 -19.94
C ALA A 204 -3.84 0.11 -19.78
N ASP A 205 -3.98 -0.76 -20.77
CA ASP A 205 -3.15 -1.96 -20.94
C ASP A 205 -3.21 -2.95 -19.76
N MET A 206 -4.42 -3.34 -19.35
CA MET A 206 -4.63 -4.45 -18.41
C MET A 206 -4.55 -5.76 -19.19
N PHE A 207 -3.66 -6.68 -18.78
CA PHE A 207 -3.40 -7.90 -19.57
C PHE A 207 -4.42 -9.01 -19.34
N MET A 208 -4.72 -9.34 -18.10
CA MET A 208 -5.49 -10.55 -17.77
C MET A 208 -6.86 -10.28 -17.18
N ALA A 209 -7.16 -9.06 -16.79
CA ALA A 209 -8.44 -8.71 -16.20
C ALA A 209 -8.96 -7.35 -16.70
N SER A 210 -10.04 -6.87 -16.11
CA SER A 210 -10.71 -5.65 -16.52
C SER A 210 -10.01 -4.37 -16.00
N GLY A 211 -10.31 -3.25 -16.61
CA GLY A 211 -9.88 -1.94 -16.09
C GLY A 211 -10.41 -1.70 -14.69
N ILE A 212 -11.72 -1.93 -14.48
CA ILE A 212 -12.36 -1.86 -13.15
C ILE A 212 -13.06 -3.18 -12.89
N HIS A 213 -12.84 -3.73 -11.70
CA HIS A 213 -13.37 -5.01 -11.24
C HIS A 213 -14.18 -4.84 -9.95
N LEU A 214 -15.42 -5.27 -9.96
CA LEU A 214 -16.30 -5.30 -8.79
C LEU A 214 -16.64 -6.75 -8.51
N ASN A 215 -16.35 -7.23 -7.31
CA ASN A 215 -16.58 -8.61 -6.94
C ASN A 215 -16.86 -8.74 -5.44
N ASP A 216 -17.51 -9.82 -5.06
CA ASP A 216 -17.90 -10.14 -3.69
C ASP A 216 -17.33 -11.48 -3.20
N VAL A 217 -16.12 -11.82 -3.64
CA VAL A 217 -15.48 -13.11 -3.33
C VAL A 217 -15.07 -13.24 -1.86
N PHE A 218 -14.89 -12.14 -1.15
CA PHE A 218 -14.54 -12.15 0.26
C PHE A 218 -15.77 -11.94 1.13
N SER A 219 -15.69 -12.38 2.40
CA SER A 219 -16.75 -12.22 3.39
C SER A 219 -16.71 -10.80 3.98
N GLY A 220 -17.42 -9.88 3.37
CA GLY A 220 -17.52 -8.48 3.80
C GLY A 220 -18.83 -7.86 3.36
N PRO A 221 -19.08 -6.59 3.67
CA PRO A 221 -20.22 -5.86 3.14
C PRO A 221 -20.10 -5.76 1.61
N LYS A 222 -21.26 -5.79 0.96
CA LYS A 222 -21.42 -5.88 -0.50
C LYS A 222 -21.99 -4.61 -1.06
#